data_8a121560e4ecfc669df5f38805457a4f
#
_entry.id   8a121560e4ecfc669df5f38805457a4f
#
_cell.length_a   1.000
_cell.length_b   1.000
_cell.length_c   1.000
_cell.angle_alpha   90.00
_cell.angle_beta   90.00
_cell.angle_gamma   90.00
#
_symmetry.space_group_name_H-M   'P 1'
#
loop_
_entity.id
_entity.type
_entity.pdbx_description
1 polymer ?
#
loop_
_entity_poly.entity_id
_entity_poly.type
_entity_poly.pdbx_seq_one_letter_code
_entity_poly.pdbx_strand_id
1 'polypeptide(L)'
;DPSLVTGMLDWFRANDRNVYKSAVATLASNRKLRPVFVEKKPLAEQYAWIHKTLKINACDTIGEHLLQAYLMAGQQSMLAMFCDGMGIPHDGKGSVVGDLPKKLDAERLTATIDRLVGLFDPKLLTLYLQCFTLQVPGGWPELTEQLPSAERLVLA
;
A
#
# COMPACT_ATOMS: atom_id res chain seq x y z
N ASP A 1 -1.48 11.05 -1.06
CA ASP A 1 -0.34 11.87 -1.49
C ASP A 1 -0.04 11.66 -2.98
N PRO A 2 -0.09 12.71 -3.82
CA PRO A 2 0.12 12.59 -5.26
C PRO A 2 1.47 11.98 -5.64
N SER A 3 2.53 12.28 -4.90
CA SER A 3 3.87 11.76 -5.19
C SER A 3 3.96 10.25 -4.95
N LEU A 4 3.29 9.74 -3.91
CA LEU A 4 3.23 8.32 -3.61
C LEU A 4 2.50 7.55 -4.71
N VAL A 5 1.34 8.04 -5.14
CA VAL A 5 0.56 7.43 -6.23
C VAL A 5 1.36 7.44 -7.53
N THR A 6 2.00 8.55 -7.86
CA THR A 6 2.85 8.65 -9.05
C THR A 6 3.99 7.63 -9.00
N GLY A 7 4.72 7.53 -7.89
CA GLY A 7 5.80 6.56 -7.72
C GLY A 7 5.33 5.12 -7.86
N MET A 8 4.17 4.79 -7.29
CA MET A 8 3.55 3.47 -7.43
C MET A 8 3.18 3.15 -8.89
N LEU A 9 2.55 4.10 -9.59
CA LEU A 9 2.16 3.91 -10.99
C LEU A 9 3.38 3.79 -11.92
N ASP A 10 4.43 4.58 -11.68
CA ASP A 10 5.69 4.46 -12.41
C ASP A 10 6.33 3.08 -12.21
N TRP A 11 6.30 2.59 -10.97
CA TRP A 11 6.81 1.26 -10.66
C TRP A 11 6.04 0.16 -11.42
N PHE A 12 4.70 0.19 -11.42
CA PHE A 12 3.90 -0.79 -12.16
C PHE A 12 4.16 -0.71 -13.65
N ARG A 13 4.27 0.47 -14.23
CA ARG A 13 4.56 0.62 -15.66
C ARG A 13 5.93 0.07 -16.04
N ALA A 14 6.89 0.15 -15.14
CA ALA A 14 8.23 -0.39 -15.36
C ALA A 14 8.33 -1.90 -15.12
N ASN A 15 7.61 -2.44 -14.11
CA ASN A 15 7.82 -3.80 -13.60
C ASN A 15 6.63 -4.74 -13.83
N ASP A 16 5.40 -4.23 -13.82
CA ASP A 16 4.18 -5.02 -14.04
C ASP A 16 3.11 -4.21 -14.79
N ARG A 17 3.31 -4.08 -16.06
CA ARG A 17 2.44 -3.28 -16.93
C ARG A 17 1.00 -3.81 -17.01
N ASN A 18 0.81 -5.10 -16.75
CA ASN A 18 -0.53 -5.70 -16.74
C ASN A 18 -1.35 -5.20 -15.57
N VAL A 19 -0.74 -5.04 -14.39
CA VAL A 19 -1.42 -4.44 -13.22
C VAL A 19 -1.82 -3.01 -13.53
N TYR A 20 -0.95 -2.20 -14.14
CA TYR A 20 -1.29 -0.85 -14.55
C TYR A 20 -2.50 -0.81 -15.49
N LYS A 21 -2.49 -1.63 -16.54
CA LYS A 21 -3.59 -1.72 -17.51
C LYS A 21 -4.89 -2.19 -16.89
N SER A 22 -4.82 -3.20 -16.02
CA SER A 22 -5.98 -3.73 -15.30
C SER A 22 -6.58 -2.67 -14.37
N ALA A 23 -5.75 -1.90 -13.68
CA ALA A 23 -6.19 -0.81 -12.83
C ALA A 23 -6.94 0.27 -13.63
N VAL A 24 -6.37 0.70 -14.76
CA VAL A 24 -7.02 1.66 -15.66
C VAL A 24 -8.36 1.13 -16.15
N ALA A 25 -8.41 -0.12 -16.58
CA ALA A 25 -9.64 -0.76 -17.08
C ALA A 25 -10.71 -0.83 -15.98
N THR A 26 -10.35 -1.24 -14.78
CA THR A 26 -11.28 -1.36 -13.65
C THR A 26 -11.80 0.01 -13.18
N LEU A 27 -10.92 1.00 -13.08
CA LEU A 27 -11.31 2.38 -12.73
C LEU A 27 -12.22 2.99 -13.81
N ALA A 28 -11.90 2.79 -15.09
CA ALA A 28 -12.72 3.26 -16.20
C ALA A 28 -14.11 2.61 -16.18
N SER A 29 -14.17 1.28 -15.97
CA SER A 29 -15.43 0.55 -15.85
C SER A 29 -16.29 1.08 -14.71
N ASN A 30 -15.69 1.32 -13.54
CA ASN A 30 -16.38 1.93 -12.40
C ASN A 30 -16.99 3.29 -12.75
N ARG A 31 -16.33 4.05 -13.62
CA ARG A 31 -16.80 5.35 -14.12
C ARG A 31 -17.65 5.26 -15.39
N LYS A 32 -18.04 4.07 -15.82
CA LYS A 32 -18.80 3.80 -17.06
C LYS A 32 -18.10 4.35 -18.29
N LEU A 33 -16.77 4.33 -18.29
CA LEU A 33 -15.93 4.74 -19.42
C LEU A 33 -15.25 3.53 -20.06
N ARG A 34 -14.93 3.64 -21.34
CA ARG A 34 -14.05 2.66 -22.00
C ARG A 34 -12.60 2.96 -21.65
N PRO A 35 -11.76 1.95 -21.36
CA PRO A 35 -10.35 2.16 -21.02
C PRO A 35 -9.58 3.01 -22.03
N VAL A 36 -9.93 2.90 -23.31
CA VAL A 36 -9.31 3.65 -24.41
C VAL A 36 -9.37 5.18 -24.20
N PHE A 37 -10.40 5.70 -23.54
CA PHE A 37 -10.49 7.14 -23.25
C PHE A 37 -9.39 7.62 -22.31
N VAL A 38 -8.95 6.76 -21.40
CA VAL A 38 -7.84 7.06 -20.49
C VAL A 38 -6.50 6.79 -21.18
N GLU A 39 -6.38 5.65 -21.85
CA GLU A 39 -5.15 5.21 -22.51
C GLU A 39 -4.66 6.16 -23.62
N LYS A 40 -5.58 6.86 -24.29
CA LYS A 40 -5.25 7.87 -25.31
C LYS A 40 -4.71 9.18 -24.75
N LYS A 41 -4.86 9.42 -23.47
CA LYS A 41 -4.37 10.65 -22.84
C LYS A 41 -2.84 10.63 -22.70
N PRO A 42 -2.19 11.82 -22.74
CA PRO A 42 -0.80 11.93 -22.31
C PRO A 42 -0.61 11.34 -20.90
N LEU A 43 0.58 10.80 -20.63
CA LEU A 43 0.85 10.07 -19.37
C LEU A 43 0.51 10.88 -18.12
N ALA A 44 0.89 12.15 -18.08
CA ALA A 44 0.59 13.03 -16.95
C ALA A 44 -0.93 13.18 -16.70
N GLU A 45 -1.72 13.22 -17.79
CA GLU A 45 -3.18 13.29 -17.69
C GLU A 45 -3.79 11.94 -17.28
N GLN A 46 -3.20 10.81 -17.69
CA GLN A 46 -3.59 9.49 -17.20
C GLN A 46 -3.42 9.41 -15.68
N TYR A 47 -2.26 9.81 -15.18
CA TYR A 47 -1.97 9.80 -13.73
C TYR A 47 -2.89 10.74 -12.96
N ALA A 48 -3.13 11.94 -13.47
CA ALA A 48 -4.06 12.89 -12.86
C ALA A 48 -5.48 12.33 -12.78
N TRP A 49 -5.93 11.66 -13.84
CA TRP A 49 -7.24 11.00 -13.88
C TRP A 49 -7.31 9.84 -12.88
N ILE A 50 -6.30 8.97 -12.85
CA ILE A 50 -6.23 7.85 -11.89
C ILE A 50 -6.26 8.38 -10.46
N HIS A 51 -5.41 9.36 -10.15
CA HIS A 51 -5.36 9.98 -8.83
C HIS A 51 -6.71 10.55 -8.39
N LYS A 52 -7.37 11.29 -9.28
CA LYS A 52 -8.71 11.85 -9.03
C LYS A 52 -9.76 10.75 -8.80
N THR A 53 -9.68 9.66 -9.56
CA THR A 53 -10.65 8.57 -9.51
C THR A 53 -10.47 7.73 -8.23
N LEU A 54 -9.23 7.51 -7.80
CA LEU A 54 -8.93 6.79 -6.55
C LEU A 54 -9.44 7.51 -5.28
N LYS A 55 -9.76 8.79 -5.35
CA LYS A 55 -10.40 9.51 -4.23
C LYS A 55 -11.86 9.18 -4.02
N ILE A 56 -12.49 8.52 -4.99
CA ILE A 56 -13.90 8.18 -4.94
C ILE A 56 -14.07 6.93 -4.08
N ASN A 57 -14.95 6.97 -3.07
CA ASN A 57 -15.19 5.86 -2.14
C ASN A 57 -15.48 4.52 -2.84
N ALA A 58 -16.22 4.54 -3.94
CA ALA A 58 -16.51 3.34 -4.72
C ALA A 58 -15.26 2.68 -5.35
N CYS A 59 -14.11 3.38 -5.34
CA CYS A 59 -12.84 2.89 -5.87
C CYS A 59 -11.84 2.50 -4.77
N ASP A 60 -12.22 2.55 -3.50
CA ASP A 60 -11.33 2.24 -2.38
C ASP A 60 -10.72 0.85 -2.49
N THR A 61 -11.52 -0.16 -2.82
CA THR A 61 -11.04 -1.55 -3.01
C THR A 61 -9.97 -1.64 -4.11
N ILE A 62 -10.10 -0.85 -5.18
CA ILE A 62 -9.11 -0.82 -6.26
C ILE A 62 -7.81 -0.20 -5.74
N GLY A 63 -7.91 0.89 -5.00
CA GLY A 63 -6.76 1.54 -4.35
C GLY A 63 -6.04 0.61 -3.38
N GLU A 64 -6.78 -0.11 -2.55
CA GLU A 64 -6.24 -1.10 -1.62
C GLU A 64 -5.50 -2.23 -2.35
N HIS A 65 -6.09 -2.79 -3.39
CA HIS A 65 -5.44 -3.84 -4.19
C HIS A 65 -4.16 -3.35 -4.86
N LEU A 66 -4.16 -2.13 -5.41
CA LEU A 66 -2.95 -1.53 -5.98
C LEU A 66 -1.86 -1.35 -4.94
N LEU A 67 -2.22 -0.83 -3.77
CA LEU A 67 -1.27 -0.64 -2.68
C LEU A 67 -0.69 -1.98 -2.21
N GLN A 68 -1.52 -2.99 -2.01
CA GLN A 68 -1.07 -4.33 -1.62
C GLN A 68 -0.13 -4.93 -2.65
N ALA A 69 -0.47 -4.87 -3.93
CA ALA A 69 0.37 -5.38 -5.01
C ALA A 69 1.74 -4.67 -5.05
N TYR A 70 1.74 -3.35 -4.87
CA TYR A 70 2.97 -2.55 -4.82
C TYR A 70 3.84 -2.90 -3.61
N LEU A 71 3.23 -3.00 -2.42
CA LEU A 71 3.96 -3.37 -1.20
C LEU A 71 4.58 -4.77 -1.34
N MET A 72 3.80 -5.75 -1.78
CA MET A 72 4.24 -7.16 -1.86
C MET A 72 5.28 -7.41 -2.97
N ALA A 73 5.24 -6.68 -4.05
CA ALA A 73 6.15 -6.87 -5.18
C ALA A 73 7.28 -5.84 -5.21
N GLY A 74 7.01 -4.57 -4.86
CA GLY A 74 7.96 -3.47 -4.99
C GLY A 74 8.65 -3.05 -3.70
N GLN A 75 8.14 -3.45 -2.54
CA GLN A 75 8.62 -3.02 -1.23
C GLN A 75 9.00 -4.20 -0.31
N GLN A 76 9.46 -5.28 -0.91
CA GLN A 76 9.80 -6.52 -0.18
C GLN A 76 10.85 -6.29 0.92
N SER A 77 11.84 -5.43 0.68
CA SER A 77 12.86 -5.10 1.68
C SER A 77 12.26 -4.45 2.93
N MET A 78 11.33 -3.52 2.76
CA MET A 78 10.66 -2.85 3.87
C MET A 78 9.82 -3.85 4.69
N LEU A 79 9.03 -4.68 4.01
CA LEU A 79 8.19 -5.69 4.64
C LEU A 79 9.03 -6.74 5.40
N ALA A 80 10.09 -7.24 4.77
CA ALA A 80 11.00 -8.20 5.38
C ALA A 80 11.71 -7.62 6.61
N MET A 81 12.19 -6.39 6.54
CA MET A 81 12.85 -5.72 7.66
C MET A 81 11.90 -5.46 8.82
N PHE A 82 10.63 -5.15 8.55
CA PHE A 82 9.63 -5.03 9.60
C PHE A 82 9.39 -6.38 10.31
N CYS A 83 9.16 -7.44 9.55
CA CYS A 83 8.95 -8.78 10.10
C CYS A 83 10.16 -9.25 10.90
N ASP A 84 11.37 -9.07 10.38
CA ASP A 84 12.62 -9.42 11.09
C ASP A 84 12.76 -8.60 12.38
N GLY A 85 12.49 -7.30 12.33
CA GLY A 85 12.53 -6.43 13.50
C GLY A 85 11.54 -6.86 14.59
N MET A 86 10.38 -7.36 14.22
CA MET A 86 9.34 -7.84 15.14
C MET A 86 9.46 -9.32 15.51
N GLY A 87 10.39 -10.06 14.87
CA GLY A 87 10.51 -11.51 15.06
C GLY A 87 9.33 -12.30 14.49
N ILE A 88 8.67 -11.77 13.47
CA ILE A 88 7.56 -12.43 12.80
C ILE A 88 8.12 -13.29 11.66
N PRO A 89 7.84 -14.61 11.67
CA PRO A 89 8.28 -15.47 10.57
C PRO A 89 7.68 -15.05 9.23
N HIS A 90 8.52 -15.01 8.19
CA HIS A 90 8.08 -14.65 6.85
C HIS A 90 8.86 -15.45 5.77
N ASP A 91 8.42 -15.34 4.53
CA ASP A 91 8.96 -16.07 3.37
C ASP A 91 10.28 -15.52 2.80
N GLY A 92 10.92 -14.59 3.49
CA GLY A 92 12.10 -13.84 3.01
C GLY A 92 11.75 -12.58 2.23
N LYS A 93 10.50 -12.38 1.90
CA LYS A 93 9.97 -11.23 1.13
C LYS A 93 9.00 -10.37 1.93
N GLY A 94 8.79 -10.70 3.20
CA GLY A 94 7.90 -9.97 4.10
C GLY A 94 6.46 -10.47 4.14
N SER A 95 6.15 -11.57 3.45
CA SER A 95 4.85 -12.24 3.61
C SER A 95 4.90 -13.17 4.81
N VAL A 96 4.00 -12.95 5.77
CA VAL A 96 3.96 -13.70 7.03
C VAL A 96 3.67 -15.18 6.77
N VAL A 97 4.44 -16.03 7.42
CA VAL A 97 4.28 -17.49 7.38
C VAL A 97 3.77 -17.96 8.75
N GLY A 98 2.68 -18.71 8.76
CA GLY A 98 2.06 -19.19 10.00
C GLY A 98 1.13 -18.16 10.64
N ASP A 99 0.89 -18.34 11.92
CA ASP A 99 -0.04 -17.49 12.67
C ASP A 99 0.58 -16.13 13.01
N LEU A 100 -0.26 -15.10 12.93
CA LEU A 100 0.10 -13.76 13.39
C LEU A 100 0.19 -13.71 14.91
N PRO A 101 1.11 -12.92 15.50
CA PRO A 101 1.21 -12.79 16.94
C PRO A 101 -0.05 -12.16 17.53
N LYS A 102 -0.46 -12.61 18.71
CA LYS A 102 -1.61 -12.05 19.43
C LYS A 102 -1.34 -10.66 19.99
N LYS A 103 -0.08 -10.40 20.35
CA LYS A 103 0.42 -9.13 20.87
C LYS A 103 1.74 -8.77 20.20
N LEU A 104 1.98 -7.47 20.05
CA LEU A 104 3.24 -6.92 19.60
C LEU A 104 4.02 -6.39 20.82
N ASP A 105 5.32 -6.62 20.84
CA ASP A 105 6.21 -5.99 21.83
C ASP A 105 6.35 -4.50 21.52
N ALA A 106 5.85 -3.64 22.41
CA ALA A 106 5.82 -2.19 22.20
C ALA A 106 7.21 -1.57 22.06
N GLU A 107 8.19 -2.01 22.85
CA GLU A 107 9.57 -1.49 22.77
C GLU A 107 10.22 -1.89 21.44
N ARG A 108 10.06 -3.15 21.06
CA ARG A 108 10.57 -3.69 19.81
C ARG A 108 9.91 -3.04 18.60
N LEU A 109 8.60 -2.78 18.68
CA LEU A 109 7.85 -2.06 17.65
C LEU A 109 8.37 -0.65 17.47
N THR A 110 8.55 0.11 18.53
CA THR A 110 9.09 1.47 18.48
C THR A 110 10.48 1.49 17.86
N ALA A 111 11.38 0.61 18.32
CA ALA A 111 12.73 0.52 17.77
C ALA A 111 12.74 0.14 16.28
N THR A 112 11.85 -0.77 15.87
CA THR A 112 11.71 -1.20 14.47
C THR A 112 11.20 -0.05 13.59
N ILE A 113 10.16 0.65 14.03
CA ILE A 113 9.61 1.81 13.28
C ILE A 113 10.66 2.91 13.16
N ASP A 114 11.35 3.26 14.22
CA ASP A 114 12.39 4.29 14.19
C ASP A 114 13.51 3.96 13.21
N ARG A 115 13.91 2.71 13.14
CA ARG A 115 14.88 2.23 12.16
C ARG A 115 14.35 2.34 10.71
N LEU A 116 13.12 1.93 10.47
CA LEU A 116 12.54 1.93 9.13
C LEU A 116 12.26 3.33 8.60
N VAL A 117 11.88 4.26 9.46
CA VAL A 117 11.68 5.69 9.10
C VAL A 117 12.96 6.30 8.54
N GLY A 118 14.13 5.87 9.02
CA GLY A 118 15.43 6.32 8.49
C GLY A 118 15.82 5.70 7.14
N LEU A 119 15.18 4.62 6.72
CA LEU A 119 15.54 3.84 5.53
C LEU A 119 14.51 3.93 4.39
N PHE A 120 13.26 4.17 4.70
CA PHE A 120 12.14 4.15 3.76
C PHE A 120 11.29 5.42 3.86
N ASP A 121 10.46 5.66 2.85
CA ASP A 121 9.49 6.76 2.87
C ASP A 121 8.52 6.59 4.06
N PRO A 122 8.44 7.55 4.99
CA PRO A 122 7.58 7.46 6.16
C PRO A 122 6.09 7.32 5.82
N LYS A 123 5.65 7.92 4.72
CA LYS A 123 4.24 7.83 4.27
C LYS A 123 3.91 6.43 3.79
N LEU A 124 4.80 5.83 3.02
CA LEU A 124 4.65 4.46 2.54
C LEU A 124 4.70 3.46 3.70
N LEU A 125 5.62 3.66 4.64
CA LEU A 125 5.71 2.86 5.87
C LEU A 125 4.40 2.96 6.68
N THR A 126 3.86 4.15 6.85
CA THR A 126 2.58 4.35 7.55
C THR A 126 1.45 3.58 6.88
N LEU A 127 1.33 3.65 5.56
CA LEU A 127 0.32 2.89 4.82
C LEU A 127 0.50 1.38 4.97
N TYR A 128 1.74 0.89 4.93
CA TYR A 128 2.03 -0.52 5.15
C TYR A 128 1.59 -0.96 6.54
N LEU A 129 1.92 -0.21 7.58
CA LEU A 129 1.55 -0.54 8.95
C LEU A 129 0.03 -0.47 9.18
N GLN A 130 -0.65 0.47 8.55
CA GLN A 130 -2.12 0.52 8.55
C GLN A 130 -2.73 -0.73 7.89
N CYS A 131 -2.20 -1.16 6.76
CA CYS A 131 -2.61 -2.42 6.12
C CYS A 131 -2.28 -3.63 6.99
N PHE A 132 -1.12 -3.65 7.63
CA PHE A 132 -0.69 -4.75 8.48
C PHE A 132 -1.62 -4.95 9.66
N THR A 133 -2.03 -3.88 10.33
CA THR A 133 -2.95 -3.97 11.48
C THR A 133 -4.35 -4.47 11.12
N LEU A 134 -4.77 -4.33 9.85
CA LEU A 134 -6.05 -4.84 9.37
C LEU A 134 -6.10 -6.37 9.20
N GLN A 135 -4.96 -7.05 9.28
CA GLN A 135 -4.89 -8.51 9.13
C GLN A 135 -5.51 -9.28 10.31
N VAL A 136 -5.69 -8.62 11.44
CA VAL A 136 -6.35 -9.22 12.61
C VAL A 136 -7.59 -8.42 13.00
N PRO A 137 -8.65 -9.08 13.47
CA PRO A 137 -9.83 -8.39 13.97
C PRO A 137 -9.47 -7.46 15.14
N GLY A 138 -9.83 -6.19 15.03
CA GLY A 138 -9.54 -5.17 16.04
C GLY A 138 -8.10 -4.64 16.03
N GLY A 139 -7.22 -5.17 15.18
CA GLY A 139 -5.82 -4.76 15.07
C GLY A 139 -5.00 -5.05 16.32
N TRP A 140 -3.81 -4.42 16.39
CA TRP A 140 -2.96 -4.42 17.58
C TRP A 140 -2.99 -3.03 18.22
N PRO A 141 -3.41 -2.89 19.48
CA PRO A 141 -3.41 -1.60 20.18
C PRO A 141 -2.04 -0.94 20.18
N GLU A 142 -0.97 -1.72 20.37
CA GLU A 142 0.41 -1.26 20.40
C GLU A 142 0.83 -0.56 19.09
N LEU A 143 0.33 -1.05 17.97
CA LEU A 143 0.59 -0.48 16.65
C LEU A 143 -0.38 0.66 16.34
N THR A 144 -1.66 0.49 16.64
CA THR A 144 -2.72 1.46 16.35
C THR A 144 -2.49 2.79 17.08
N GLU A 145 -1.97 2.75 18.30
CA GLU A 145 -1.65 3.93 19.09
C GLU A 145 -0.52 4.77 18.47
N GLN A 146 0.38 4.17 17.71
CA GLN A 146 1.49 4.85 17.05
C GLN A 146 1.14 5.36 15.63
N LEU A 147 -0.01 4.96 15.09
CA LEU A 147 -0.44 5.35 13.76
C LEU A 147 -1.44 6.52 13.80
N PRO A 148 -1.41 7.40 12.78
CA PRO A 148 -2.46 8.38 12.61
C PRO A 148 -3.83 7.71 12.51
N SER A 149 -4.82 8.27 13.21
CA SER A 149 -6.20 7.83 13.09
C SER A 149 -6.67 8.02 11.65
N ALA A 150 -7.07 6.93 11.00
CA ALA A 150 -7.66 6.98 9.67
C ALA A 150 -9.02 6.28 9.71
N GLU A 151 -10.07 7.04 9.43
CA GLU A 151 -11.42 6.47 9.27
C GLU A 151 -11.48 5.57 8.03
N ARG A 152 -10.62 5.84 7.07
CA ARG A 152 -10.54 5.16 5.78
C ARG A 152 -9.12 5.24 5.23
N LEU A 153 -8.64 4.12 4.69
CA LEU A 153 -7.38 4.10 3.96
C LEU A 153 -7.57 4.76 2.59
N VAL A 154 -7.05 5.96 2.42
CA VAL A 154 -7.13 6.71 1.16
C VAL A 154 -5.74 6.80 0.55
N LEU A 155 -5.57 6.16 -0.60
CA LEU A 155 -4.30 6.12 -1.32
C LEU A 155 -3.97 7.47 -1.96
N ALA A 156 -4.97 8.21 -2.36
CA ALA A 156 -4.83 9.44 -3.14
C ALA A 156 -5.22 10.71 -2.36
#